data_f8b72cc1c0251d009387a8d9d0e213b7
#
_entry.id   f8b72cc1c0251d009387a8d9d0e213b7
#
_cell.length_a   1.000
_cell.length_b   1.000
_cell.length_c   1.000
_cell.angle_alpha   90.00
_cell.angle_beta   90.00
_cell.angle_gamma   90.00
#
_symmetry.space_group_name_H-M   'P 1'
#
loop_
_entity.id
_entity.type
_entity.pdbx_description
1 polymer ?
#
loop_
_entity_poly.entity_id
_entity_poly.type
_entity_poly.pdbx_seq_one_letter_code
_entity_poly.pdbx_strand_id
1 'polypeptide(L)'
;MKRLLLSAAFVVAAMTGVNAQVVLSQTGGTAPTDGTIACGNNQAPTTAENSFFRAYTIQADMDIDAVNVGVGTVVGNVPITVNLYKSSGAFPASHPNGLTKIGSGTFTLTTTTSALAVEVAMTTAVPVVVGDIIVAEVHNVATTAGNAYYPGVVETSETAPAYIMSATCSITGPTTFAAVSPTANGKIVIDLIEKDPASTSDFFNSNFTIYPNPTVDVLNIESKNGLSANEIRITDLSGKVVKEQKDATSVNVSDLATGTYIIDITTNEGRATSKFIKK
;
A
#
# COMPACT_ATOMS: atom_id res chain seq x y z
N MET A 1 9.84 13.20 38.71
CA MET A 1 8.84 12.92 37.65
C MET A 1 9.54 12.21 36.50
N LYS A 2 9.44 10.89 36.44
CA LYS A 2 10.05 10.07 35.38
C LYS A 2 9.15 10.11 34.15
N ARG A 3 9.65 10.68 33.05
CA ARG A 3 8.98 10.64 31.77
C ARG A 3 9.10 9.22 31.21
N LEU A 4 8.00 8.50 31.13
CA LEU A 4 7.92 7.23 30.43
C LEU A 4 7.92 7.54 28.92
N LEU A 5 9.03 7.23 28.26
CA LEU A 5 9.09 7.20 26.81
C LEU A 5 8.39 5.90 26.37
N LEU A 6 7.18 6.04 25.83
CA LEU A 6 6.52 4.94 25.12
C LEU A 6 7.25 4.75 23.78
N SER A 7 8.12 3.77 23.71
CA SER A 7 8.69 3.29 22.46
C SER A 7 7.62 2.46 21.75
N ALA A 8 7.03 3.00 20.68
CA ALA A 8 6.21 2.22 19.77
C ALA A 8 7.09 1.17 19.09
N ALA A 9 6.86 -0.10 19.38
CA ALA A 9 7.56 -1.21 18.74
C ALA A 9 6.98 -1.40 17.33
N PHE A 10 7.80 -1.12 16.32
CA PHE A 10 7.53 -1.47 14.93
C PHE A 10 7.81 -2.96 14.74
N VAL A 11 6.83 -3.71 14.28
CA VAL A 11 7.06 -5.04 13.72
C VAL A 11 7.29 -4.87 12.22
N VAL A 12 8.55 -4.73 11.82
CA VAL A 12 8.95 -4.92 10.43
C VAL A 12 9.06 -6.43 10.22
N ALA A 13 8.07 -7.04 9.61
CA ALA A 13 8.16 -8.42 9.15
C ALA A 13 9.03 -8.47 7.89
N ALA A 14 10.33 -8.69 8.05
CA ALA A 14 11.21 -9.04 6.95
C ALA A 14 10.90 -10.47 6.52
N MET A 15 10.10 -10.63 5.47
CA MET A 15 9.93 -11.92 4.78
C MET A 15 10.90 -11.98 3.60
N THR A 16 11.77 -12.97 3.62
CA THR A 16 12.71 -13.30 2.55
C THR A 16 11.98 -13.85 1.34
N GLY A 17 12.11 -13.21 0.18
CA GLY A 17 12.02 -13.89 -1.12
C GLY A 17 10.74 -13.81 -1.92
N VAL A 18 9.90 -12.81 -1.72
CA VAL A 18 8.95 -12.26 -2.71
C VAL A 18 8.93 -10.77 -2.43
N ASN A 19 8.90 -9.90 -3.45
CA ASN A 19 8.74 -8.46 -3.23
C ASN A 19 7.42 -8.25 -2.47
N ALA A 20 7.48 -8.28 -1.15
CA ALA A 20 6.34 -8.00 -0.31
C ALA A 20 6.19 -6.49 -0.28
N GLN A 21 5.12 -5.99 -0.87
CA GLN A 21 4.68 -4.61 -0.77
C GLN A 21 4.71 -4.18 0.70
N VAL A 22 5.38 -3.06 1.01
CA VAL A 22 5.46 -2.57 2.38
C VAL A 22 4.11 -2.01 2.78
N VAL A 23 3.55 -2.56 3.84
CA VAL A 23 2.27 -2.12 4.40
C VAL A 23 2.51 -1.50 5.76
N LEU A 24 2.19 -0.21 5.91
CA LEU A 24 2.15 0.45 7.22
C LEU A 24 0.78 0.21 7.84
N SER A 25 0.71 -0.69 8.81
CA SER A 25 -0.50 -1.05 9.53
C SER A 25 -0.40 -0.70 11.01
N GLN A 26 -1.50 -0.24 11.58
CA GLN A 26 -1.67 -0.03 13.03
C GLN A 26 -2.52 -1.13 13.67
N THR A 27 -2.95 -2.11 12.88
CA THR A 27 -3.68 -3.31 13.33
C THR A 27 -2.81 -4.54 13.10
N GLY A 28 -3.00 -5.59 13.86
CA GLY A 28 -2.21 -6.83 13.72
C GLY A 28 -2.57 -7.66 12.49
N GLY A 29 -3.36 -7.14 11.56
CA GLY A 29 -3.76 -7.79 10.32
C GLY A 29 -4.53 -6.83 9.41
N THR A 30 -4.53 -7.15 8.11
CA THR A 30 -5.22 -6.35 7.08
C THR A 30 -6.59 -6.93 6.71
N ALA A 31 -6.85 -8.21 7.00
CA ALA A 31 -8.14 -8.83 6.72
C ALA A 31 -9.12 -8.55 7.87
N PRO A 32 -10.26 -7.89 7.62
CA PRO A 32 -11.26 -7.68 8.64
C PRO A 32 -11.93 -9.01 9.05
N THR A 33 -12.24 -9.13 10.33
CA THR A 33 -12.94 -10.30 10.90
C THR A 33 -14.40 -9.99 11.20
N ASP A 34 -14.75 -8.70 11.28
CA ASP A 34 -16.11 -8.25 11.60
C ASP A 34 -16.31 -6.82 11.07
N GLY A 35 -17.51 -6.27 11.25
CA GLY A 35 -17.87 -4.87 11.01
C GLY A 35 -18.03 -4.08 12.31
N THR A 36 -17.90 -2.76 12.22
CA THR A 36 -18.16 -1.86 13.36
C THR A 36 -19.24 -0.85 13.03
N ILE A 37 -19.47 0.09 13.94
CA ILE A 37 -20.49 1.11 13.80
C ILE A 37 -20.16 2.11 12.70
N ALA A 38 -21.20 2.57 12.02
CA ALA A 38 -21.23 3.77 11.20
C ALA A 38 -22.46 4.59 11.61
N CYS A 39 -22.43 5.89 11.36
CA CYS A 39 -23.64 6.70 11.51
C CYS A 39 -24.65 6.27 10.44
N GLY A 40 -25.82 5.81 10.88
CA GLY A 40 -26.95 5.48 10.02
C GLY A 40 -27.99 6.59 9.99
N ASN A 41 -28.89 6.54 9.05
CA ASN A 41 -30.18 7.23 9.19
C ASN A 41 -31.26 6.19 9.57
N ASN A 42 -32.35 6.61 10.17
CA ASN A 42 -33.35 5.72 10.76
C ASN A 42 -34.13 4.85 9.76
N GLN A 43 -33.66 4.72 8.53
CA GLN A 43 -34.27 3.89 7.49
C GLN A 43 -33.23 2.85 7.04
N ALA A 44 -33.28 1.65 7.57
CA ALA A 44 -32.37 0.56 7.24
C ALA A 44 -32.66 -0.04 5.83
N PRO A 45 -31.64 -0.51 5.10
CA PRO A 45 -30.22 -0.28 5.34
C PRO A 45 -29.75 1.01 4.65
N THR A 46 -29.28 1.97 5.43
CA THR A 46 -28.65 3.20 4.92
C THR A 46 -27.59 3.66 5.90
N THR A 47 -26.52 4.28 5.42
CA THR A 47 -25.57 5.02 6.24
C THR A 47 -25.60 6.51 5.87
N ALA A 48 -25.43 7.35 6.88
CA ALA A 48 -25.22 8.79 6.69
C ALA A 48 -23.85 9.04 6.06
N GLU A 49 -23.52 10.30 5.85
CA GLU A 49 -22.14 10.69 5.54
C GLU A 49 -21.25 10.37 6.75
N ASN A 50 -20.17 9.63 6.49
CA ASN A 50 -19.18 9.25 7.48
C ASN A 50 -17.77 9.47 6.94
N SER A 51 -16.87 9.85 7.84
CA SER A 51 -15.43 9.82 7.64
C SER A 51 -14.77 8.98 8.73
N PHE A 52 -13.88 8.10 8.32
CA PHE A 52 -13.11 7.23 9.20
C PHE A 52 -11.63 7.54 9.01
N PHE A 53 -10.86 7.65 10.11
CA PHE A 53 -9.50 8.14 10.04
C PHE A 53 -8.53 7.24 10.80
N ARG A 54 -7.28 7.17 10.26
CA ARG A 54 -6.07 6.78 10.98
C ARG A 54 -4.94 7.77 10.68
N ALA A 55 -4.06 7.97 11.66
CA ALA A 55 -2.91 8.87 11.53
C ALA A 55 -1.61 8.08 11.71
N TYR A 56 -0.67 8.27 10.81
CA TYR A 56 0.62 7.57 10.75
C TYR A 56 1.75 8.57 10.85
N THR A 57 2.75 8.30 11.70
CA THR A 57 4.02 9.02 11.65
C THR A 57 4.99 8.22 10.77
N ILE A 58 5.45 8.83 9.69
CA ILE A 58 6.32 8.20 8.71
C ILE A 58 7.72 8.01 9.28
N GLN A 59 8.26 6.79 9.17
CA GLN A 59 9.54 6.40 9.74
C GLN A 59 10.65 6.23 8.69
N ALA A 60 10.29 6.12 7.42
CA ALA A 60 11.19 6.08 6.26
C ALA A 60 10.56 6.85 5.11
N ASP A 61 11.38 7.46 4.26
CA ASP A 61 10.89 8.09 3.04
C ASP A 61 10.27 7.01 2.16
N MET A 62 9.06 7.27 1.64
CA MET A 62 8.31 6.32 0.81
C MET A 62 7.32 7.04 -0.10
N ASP A 63 6.87 6.34 -1.13
CA ASP A 63 5.73 6.76 -1.95
C ASP A 63 4.50 5.92 -1.57
N ILE A 64 3.40 6.55 -1.16
CA ILE A 64 2.13 5.86 -0.88
C ILE A 64 1.38 5.71 -2.21
N ASP A 65 1.18 4.47 -2.65
CA ASP A 65 0.53 4.13 -3.92
C ASP A 65 -0.95 3.77 -3.75
N ALA A 66 -1.31 3.21 -2.61
CA ALA A 66 -2.66 2.81 -2.30
C ALA A 66 -2.95 2.85 -0.79
N VAL A 67 -4.21 2.65 -0.44
CA VAL A 67 -4.67 2.44 0.94
C VAL A 67 -5.53 1.18 0.98
N ASN A 68 -5.19 0.25 1.86
CA ASN A 68 -6.09 -0.87 2.20
C ASN A 68 -7.21 -0.37 3.11
N VAL A 69 -8.43 -0.60 2.70
CA VAL A 69 -9.65 -0.27 3.44
C VAL A 69 -10.35 -1.55 3.86
N GLY A 70 -10.46 -1.78 5.16
CA GLY A 70 -11.25 -2.88 5.70
C GLY A 70 -12.74 -2.64 5.51
N VAL A 71 -13.40 -3.64 4.95
CA VAL A 71 -14.84 -3.63 4.70
C VAL A 71 -15.49 -4.70 5.56
N GLY A 72 -16.32 -4.29 6.51
CA GLY A 72 -17.10 -5.21 7.33
C GLY A 72 -18.32 -5.69 6.57
N THR A 73 -19.30 -4.81 6.42
CA THR A 73 -20.54 -5.11 5.70
C THR A 73 -20.86 -4.03 4.68
N VAL A 74 -21.24 -4.44 3.48
CA VAL A 74 -21.78 -3.57 2.44
C VAL A 74 -23.14 -4.11 2.00
N VAL A 75 -24.12 -3.22 1.88
CA VAL A 75 -25.39 -3.49 1.22
C VAL A 75 -25.45 -2.59 -0.01
N GLY A 76 -25.77 -3.19 -1.16
CA GLY A 76 -25.83 -2.47 -2.43
C GLY A 76 -24.45 -2.02 -2.94
N ASN A 77 -24.41 -0.82 -3.52
CA ASN A 77 -23.19 -0.21 -4.08
C ASN A 77 -22.92 1.11 -3.36
N VAL A 78 -21.76 1.22 -2.72
CA VAL A 78 -21.38 2.42 -1.96
C VAL A 78 -20.06 2.98 -2.49
N PRO A 79 -20.05 4.12 -3.17
CA PRO A 79 -18.82 4.80 -3.54
C PRO A 79 -18.15 5.36 -2.28
N ILE A 80 -16.84 5.11 -2.17
CA ILE A 80 -15.99 5.70 -1.15
C ILE A 80 -14.89 6.53 -1.81
N THR A 81 -14.43 7.53 -1.08
CA THR A 81 -13.23 8.30 -1.40
C THR A 81 -12.22 8.12 -0.28
N VAL A 82 -11.01 7.73 -0.64
CA VAL A 82 -9.87 7.76 0.27
C VAL A 82 -9.12 9.06 0.05
N ASN A 83 -8.88 9.81 1.12
CA ASN A 83 -8.09 11.03 1.10
C ASN A 83 -6.86 10.85 1.97
N LEU A 84 -5.71 11.34 1.50
CA LEU A 84 -4.49 11.46 2.28
C LEU A 84 -4.22 12.93 2.57
N TYR A 85 -3.93 13.21 3.84
CA TYR A 85 -3.57 14.55 4.28
C TYR A 85 -2.22 14.52 4.99
N LYS A 86 -1.42 15.55 4.77
CA LYS A 86 -0.28 15.88 5.62
C LYS A 86 -0.77 16.75 6.75
N SER A 87 -0.48 16.36 7.98
CA SER A 87 -0.88 17.09 9.18
C SER A 87 0.25 17.97 9.70
N SER A 88 -0.06 19.21 10.08
CA SER A 88 0.89 20.14 10.67
C SER A 88 1.18 19.88 12.15
N GLY A 89 0.51 18.92 12.77
CA GLY A 89 0.63 18.56 14.17
C GLY A 89 -0.07 17.25 14.51
N ALA A 90 -0.16 16.94 15.79
CA ALA A 90 -0.78 15.71 16.24
C ALA A 90 -2.28 15.66 15.88
N PHE A 91 -2.72 14.55 15.25
CA PHE A 91 -4.12 14.25 14.98
C PHE A 91 -4.75 13.63 16.23
N PRO A 92 -6.00 13.96 16.61
CA PRO A 92 -6.99 14.75 15.89
C PRO A 92 -6.96 16.27 16.15
N ALA A 93 -6.07 16.78 17.00
CA ALA A 93 -6.04 18.20 17.38
C ALA A 93 -5.76 19.14 16.19
N SER A 94 -5.10 18.67 15.14
CA SER A 94 -4.82 19.40 13.90
C SER A 94 -6.03 19.55 12.97
N HIS A 95 -7.10 18.77 13.18
CA HIS A 95 -8.29 18.80 12.33
C HIS A 95 -9.17 20.03 12.63
N PRO A 96 -9.76 20.67 11.59
CA PRO A 96 -9.52 20.47 10.15
C PRO A 96 -8.38 21.35 9.61
N ASN A 97 -8.05 22.46 10.30
CA ASN A 97 -7.25 23.56 9.73
C ASN A 97 -5.76 23.22 9.57
N GLY A 98 -5.26 22.20 10.28
CA GLY A 98 -3.89 21.71 10.16
C GLY A 98 -3.71 20.58 9.15
N LEU A 99 -4.73 20.23 8.37
CA LEU A 99 -4.68 19.17 7.37
C LEU A 99 -4.55 19.77 5.96
N THR A 100 -3.52 19.33 5.24
CA THR A 100 -3.33 19.66 3.82
C THR A 100 -3.51 18.39 2.99
N LYS A 101 -4.50 18.36 2.10
CA LYS A 101 -4.73 17.20 1.22
C LYS A 101 -3.57 17.04 0.25
N ILE A 102 -3.00 15.83 0.19
CA ILE A 102 -1.83 15.49 -0.64
C ILE A 102 -2.13 14.39 -1.65
N GLY A 103 -3.24 13.64 -1.50
CA GLY A 103 -3.62 12.60 -2.43
C GLY A 103 -5.06 12.16 -2.24
N SER A 104 -5.60 11.46 -3.23
CA SER A 104 -6.90 10.81 -3.13
C SER A 104 -7.04 9.65 -4.12
N GLY A 105 -7.93 8.71 -3.78
CA GLY A 105 -8.40 7.62 -4.63
C GLY A 105 -9.88 7.37 -4.41
N THR A 106 -10.53 6.68 -5.32
CA THR A 106 -11.95 6.32 -5.22
C THR A 106 -12.16 4.85 -5.50
N PHE A 107 -13.14 4.25 -4.86
CA PHE A 107 -13.54 2.87 -5.09
C PHE A 107 -15.05 2.72 -4.88
N THR A 108 -15.69 1.79 -5.58
CA THR A 108 -17.09 1.46 -5.33
C THR A 108 -17.17 0.12 -4.62
N LEU A 109 -17.53 0.16 -3.34
CA LEU A 109 -17.81 -1.03 -2.55
C LEU A 109 -19.09 -1.70 -3.03
N THR A 110 -19.09 -3.02 -3.04
CA THR A 110 -20.24 -3.85 -3.40
C THR A 110 -20.43 -4.94 -2.35
N THR A 111 -21.55 -5.64 -2.36
CA THR A 111 -21.80 -6.77 -1.44
C THR A 111 -20.71 -7.83 -1.50
N THR A 112 -20.04 -8.00 -2.64
CA THR A 112 -18.92 -8.96 -2.80
C THR A 112 -17.63 -8.51 -2.12
N THR A 113 -17.52 -7.23 -1.71
CA THR A 113 -16.36 -6.72 -0.96
C THR A 113 -16.54 -6.84 0.56
N SER A 114 -17.70 -7.29 1.04
CA SER A 114 -17.92 -7.51 2.48
C SER A 114 -16.94 -8.54 3.05
N ALA A 115 -16.46 -8.29 4.27
CA ALA A 115 -15.45 -9.06 5.00
C ALA A 115 -14.08 -9.15 4.27
N LEU A 116 -13.75 -8.18 3.41
CA LEU A 116 -12.47 -8.09 2.71
C LEU A 116 -11.74 -6.80 3.07
N ALA A 117 -10.43 -6.80 2.90
CA ALA A 117 -9.67 -5.57 2.70
C ALA A 117 -9.63 -5.28 1.21
N VAL A 118 -9.99 -4.06 0.82
CA VAL A 118 -9.93 -3.60 -0.57
C VAL A 118 -8.82 -2.57 -0.72
N GLU A 119 -8.01 -2.75 -1.74
CA GLU A 119 -6.97 -1.80 -2.08
C GLU A 119 -7.55 -0.67 -2.92
N VAL A 120 -7.42 0.55 -2.44
CA VAL A 120 -7.85 1.77 -3.14
C VAL A 120 -6.61 2.49 -3.64
N ALA A 121 -6.35 2.39 -4.94
CA ALA A 121 -5.21 3.06 -5.56
C ALA A 121 -5.34 4.58 -5.48
N MET A 122 -4.24 5.27 -5.18
CA MET A 122 -4.16 6.71 -5.29
C MET A 122 -4.13 7.14 -6.76
N THR A 123 -4.69 8.29 -7.08
CA THR A 123 -4.66 8.83 -8.46
C THR A 123 -3.22 9.01 -8.97
N THR A 124 -2.32 9.34 -8.07
CA THR A 124 -0.86 9.39 -8.27
C THR A 124 -0.20 8.96 -6.97
N ALA A 125 0.95 8.30 -7.06
CA ALA A 125 1.74 7.98 -5.87
C ALA A 125 2.08 9.25 -5.08
N VAL A 126 1.98 9.20 -3.76
CA VAL A 126 2.10 10.34 -2.85
C VAL A 126 3.42 10.25 -2.10
N PRO A 127 4.44 11.06 -2.45
CA PRO A 127 5.70 11.06 -1.75
C PRO A 127 5.55 11.62 -0.33
N VAL A 128 6.11 10.92 0.65
CA VAL A 128 6.14 11.31 2.06
C VAL A 128 7.54 11.06 2.62
N VAL A 129 7.94 11.87 3.60
CA VAL A 129 9.29 11.80 4.18
C VAL A 129 9.24 11.50 5.68
N VAL A 130 10.35 11.04 6.22
CA VAL A 130 10.51 10.79 7.66
C VAL A 130 10.04 11.98 8.50
N GLY A 131 9.22 11.69 9.50
CA GLY A 131 8.64 12.67 10.41
C GLY A 131 7.32 13.27 9.96
N ASP A 132 6.89 13.04 8.73
CA ASP A 132 5.56 13.45 8.29
C ASP A 132 4.48 12.73 9.10
N ILE A 133 3.40 13.46 9.43
CA ILE A 133 2.18 12.87 10.00
C ILE A 133 1.17 12.80 8.88
N ILE A 134 0.85 11.58 8.43
CA ILE A 134 -0.11 11.33 7.36
C ILE A 134 -1.41 10.86 7.96
N VAL A 135 -2.50 11.54 7.61
CA VAL A 135 -3.86 11.16 8.00
C VAL A 135 -4.56 10.56 6.79
N ALA A 136 -4.94 9.29 6.90
CA ALA A 136 -5.78 8.62 5.91
C ALA A 136 -7.24 8.71 6.34
N GLU A 137 -8.08 9.22 5.46
CA GLU A 137 -9.52 9.30 5.59
C GLU A 137 -10.20 8.36 4.61
N VAL A 138 -11.14 7.55 5.08
CA VAL A 138 -12.10 6.84 4.25
C VAL A 138 -13.45 7.54 4.40
N HIS A 139 -13.90 8.15 3.33
CA HIS A 139 -15.13 8.97 3.32
C HIS A 139 -16.19 8.31 2.45
N ASN A 140 -17.41 8.23 2.96
CA ASN A 140 -18.62 7.95 2.17
C ASN A 140 -19.63 9.07 2.32
N VAL A 141 -20.28 9.47 1.23
CA VAL A 141 -21.43 10.36 1.27
C VAL A 141 -22.65 9.61 1.84
N ALA A 142 -23.68 10.34 2.25
CA ALA A 142 -24.94 9.73 2.68
C ALA A 142 -25.47 8.80 1.57
N THR A 143 -25.81 7.57 1.95
CA THR A 143 -26.30 6.57 1.02
C THR A 143 -27.81 6.69 0.81
N THR A 144 -28.29 6.22 -0.32
CA THR A 144 -29.73 6.05 -0.60
C THR A 144 -30.26 4.75 0.01
N ALA A 145 -31.58 4.62 0.15
CA ALA A 145 -32.20 3.40 0.66
C ALA A 145 -31.73 2.15 -0.11
N GLY A 146 -31.39 1.11 0.63
CA GLY A 146 -30.84 -0.13 0.07
C GLY A 146 -29.31 -0.12 -0.09
N ASN A 147 -28.61 0.94 0.35
CA ASN A 147 -27.16 1.00 0.34
C ASN A 147 -26.62 1.35 1.72
N ALA A 148 -25.60 0.64 2.18
CA ALA A 148 -24.94 0.89 3.46
C ALA A 148 -23.50 0.40 3.45
N TYR A 149 -22.62 1.07 4.20
CA TYR A 149 -21.25 0.66 4.42
C TYR A 149 -20.90 0.73 5.90
N TYR A 150 -20.35 -0.35 6.41
CA TYR A 150 -19.80 -0.46 7.76
C TYR A 150 -18.33 -0.87 7.66
N PRO A 151 -17.40 -0.10 8.25
CA PRO A 151 -15.97 -0.41 8.15
C PRO A 151 -15.64 -1.73 8.82
N GLY A 152 -14.64 -2.42 8.24
CA GLY A 152 -14.13 -3.68 8.75
C GLY A 152 -13.10 -3.49 9.85
N VAL A 153 -13.20 -4.32 10.89
CA VAL A 153 -12.34 -4.31 12.06
C VAL A 153 -11.63 -5.65 12.24
N VAL A 154 -10.55 -5.63 13.00
CA VAL A 154 -9.84 -6.81 13.47
C VAL A 154 -9.99 -6.99 14.98
N GLU A 155 -9.82 -8.23 15.46
CA GLU A 155 -9.83 -8.54 16.90
C GLU A 155 -8.46 -8.37 17.56
N THR A 156 -7.40 -8.27 16.76
CA THR A 156 -6.02 -8.07 17.23
C THR A 156 -5.82 -6.73 17.92
N SER A 157 -4.67 -6.53 18.55
CA SER A 157 -4.31 -5.24 19.14
C SER A 157 -4.08 -4.17 18.08
N GLU A 158 -4.28 -2.90 18.44
CA GLU A 158 -3.88 -1.75 17.63
C GLU A 158 -2.78 -0.95 18.35
N THR A 159 -1.94 -0.28 17.56
CA THR A 159 -0.84 0.55 18.06
C THR A 159 -1.20 2.02 18.20
N ALA A 160 -2.28 2.46 17.52
CA ALA A 160 -2.84 3.80 17.63
C ALA A 160 -4.36 3.75 17.34
N PRO A 161 -5.15 4.66 17.94
CA PRO A 161 -6.60 4.67 17.76
C PRO A 161 -7.01 5.10 16.34
N ALA A 162 -8.16 4.59 15.90
CA ALA A 162 -8.89 5.11 14.77
C ALA A 162 -10.01 6.05 15.23
N TYR A 163 -10.50 6.84 14.28
CA TYR A 163 -11.50 7.87 14.58
C TYR A 163 -12.66 7.79 13.58
N ILE A 164 -13.83 8.23 14.04
CA ILE A 164 -15.04 8.43 13.24
C ILE A 164 -15.48 9.89 13.34
N MET A 165 -16.04 10.42 12.25
CA MET A 165 -16.72 11.71 12.20
C MET A 165 -17.97 11.58 11.35
N SER A 166 -19.09 12.15 11.82
CA SER A 166 -20.35 12.24 11.06
C SER A 166 -21.22 13.35 11.66
N ALA A 167 -21.42 14.42 10.92
CA ALA A 167 -22.25 15.55 11.36
C ALA A 167 -23.70 15.13 11.63
N THR A 168 -24.22 14.16 10.89
CA THR A 168 -25.60 13.65 11.07
C THR A 168 -25.80 13.02 12.45
N CYS A 169 -24.76 12.39 13.01
CA CYS A 169 -24.78 11.82 14.36
C CYS A 169 -24.22 12.78 15.43
N SER A 170 -24.09 14.07 15.11
CA SER A 170 -23.53 15.10 16.01
C SER A 170 -22.07 14.83 16.41
N ILE A 171 -21.32 14.03 15.62
CA ILE A 171 -19.89 13.80 15.76
C ILE A 171 -19.18 14.80 14.84
N THR A 172 -19.02 16.04 15.30
CA THR A 172 -18.58 17.17 14.48
C THR A 172 -17.05 17.25 14.26
N GLY A 173 -16.29 16.38 14.91
CA GLY A 173 -14.83 16.23 14.75
C GLY A 173 -14.40 14.78 14.93
N PRO A 174 -13.17 14.42 14.47
CA PRO A 174 -12.66 13.07 14.60
C PRO A 174 -12.67 12.62 16.07
N THR A 175 -13.46 11.61 16.37
CA THR A 175 -13.71 11.10 17.74
C THR A 175 -13.41 9.60 17.74
N THR A 176 -12.77 9.06 18.79
CA THR A 176 -12.49 7.64 18.89
C THR A 176 -13.78 6.82 18.97
N PHE A 177 -13.76 5.61 18.45
CA PHE A 177 -14.94 4.72 18.51
C PHE A 177 -15.40 4.47 19.94
N ALA A 178 -14.48 4.28 20.88
CA ALA A 178 -14.81 4.07 22.30
C ALA A 178 -15.50 5.28 22.95
N ALA A 179 -15.23 6.50 22.48
CA ALA A 179 -15.91 7.70 22.97
C ALA A 179 -17.32 7.86 22.36
N VAL A 180 -17.56 7.31 21.16
CA VAL A 180 -18.89 7.29 20.52
C VAL A 180 -19.74 6.17 21.10
N SER A 181 -19.17 4.97 21.25
CA SER A 181 -19.83 3.79 21.83
C SER A 181 -18.79 2.94 22.56
N PRO A 182 -18.88 2.78 23.90
CA PRO A 182 -17.91 2.03 24.68
C PRO A 182 -17.76 0.55 24.29
N THR A 183 -18.77 0.01 23.61
CA THR A 183 -18.80 -1.40 23.16
C THR A 183 -18.38 -1.56 21.70
N ALA A 184 -18.17 -0.47 20.96
CA ALA A 184 -17.78 -0.55 19.56
C ALA A 184 -16.31 -0.96 19.45
N ASN A 185 -16.04 -1.97 18.62
CA ASN A 185 -14.68 -2.26 18.18
C ASN A 185 -14.22 -1.16 17.20
N GLY A 186 -13.21 -0.41 17.56
CA GLY A 186 -12.67 0.70 16.77
C GLY A 186 -11.43 0.35 15.95
N LYS A 187 -10.99 -0.93 15.97
CA LYS A 187 -9.77 -1.37 15.29
C LYS A 187 -10.00 -1.55 13.79
N ILE A 188 -10.49 -0.48 13.14
CA ILE A 188 -10.75 -0.49 11.70
C ILE A 188 -9.46 -0.62 10.91
N VAL A 189 -9.52 -1.32 9.79
CA VAL A 189 -8.39 -1.46 8.87
C VAL A 189 -8.37 -0.28 7.90
N ILE A 190 -7.36 0.56 8.02
CA ILE A 190 -6.98 1.59 7.04
C ILE A 190 -5.45 1.57 7.03
N ASP A 191 -4.82 0.89 6.08
CA ASP A 191 -3.38 0.71 6.05
C ASP A 191 -2.79 1.43 4.84
N LEU A 192 -1.63 2.09 5.02
CA LEU A 192 -0.93 2.73 3.91
C LEU A 192 -0.08 1.68 3.19
N ILE A 193 -0.16 1.68 1.86
CA ILE A 193 0.59 0.78 1.00
C ILE A 193 1.66 1.59 0.27
N GLU A 194 2.92 1.22 0.49
CA GLU A 194 4.03 1.77 -0.25
C GLU A 194 3.96 1.30 -1.70
N LYS A 195 4.21 2.24 -2.61
CA LYS A 195 4.46 1.88 -4.01
C LYS A 195 5.59 0.85 -4.04
N ASP A 196 5.28 -0.30 -4.60
CA ASP A 196 6.33 -1.25 -4.93
C ASP A 196 7.43 -0.48 -5.69
N PRO A 197 8.66 -0.37 -5.19
CA PRO A 197 9.75 0.13 -6.01
C PRO A 197 9.70 -0.73 -7.26
N ALA A 198 9.37 -0.10 -8.41
CA ALA A 198 8.98 -0.73 -9.67
C ALA A 198 9.68 -2.07 -9.77
N SER A 199 8.93 -3.18 -9.67
CA SER A 199 9.48 -4.53 -9.59
C SER A 199 10.64 -4.60 -10.59
N THR A 200 11.81 -5.08 -10.19
CA THR A 200 12.97 -5.12 -11.10
C THR A 200 12.62 -5.82 -12.41
N SER A 201 11.58 -6.68 -12.37
CA SER A 201 10.98 -7.31 -13.56
C SER A 201 10.08 -6.35 -14.34
N ASP A 202 9.34 -5.45 -13.70
CA ASP A 202 8.51 -4.46 -14.40
C ASP A 202 9.37 -3.35 -14.97
N PHE A 203 10.40 -2.92 -14.24
CA PHE A 203 11.42 -2.02 -14.76
C PHE A 203 12.14 -2.66 -15.96
N PHE A 204 12.44 -3.98 -15.89
CA PHE A 204 12.98 -4.72 -17.02
C PHE A 204 12.02 -4.71 -18.22
N ASN A 205 10.77 -5.13 -18.03
CA ASN A 205 9.77 -5.23 -19.10
C ASN A 205 9.48 -3.89 -19.78
N SER A 206 9.55 -2.79 -19.02
CA SER A 206 9.33 -1.44 -19.54
C SER A 206 10.52 -0.91 -20.34
N ASN A 207 11.75 -1.27 -19.98
CA ASN A 207 12.95 -0.63 -20.48
C ASN A 207 13.86 -1.54 -21.33
N PHE A 208 13.78 -2.87 -21.18
CA PHE A 208 14.68 -3.80 -21.85
C PHE A 208 13.95 -4.95 -22.54
N THR A 209 14.63 -5.52 -23.51
CA THR A 209 14.30 -6.81 -24.12
C THR A 209 15.58 -7.62 -24.23
N ILE A 210 15.50 -8.93 -23.96
CA ILE A 210 16.62 -9.86 -24.16
C ILE A 210 16.24 -10.89 -25.23
N TYR A 211 17.19 -11.16 -26.13
CA TYR A 211 17.00 -12.13 -27.20
C TYR A 211 18.32 -12.72 -27.73
N PRO A 212 18.26 -13.94 -28.29
CA PRO A 212 17.15 -14.86 -28.25
C PRO A 212 16.93 -15.43 -26.83
N ASN A 213 15.72 -15.79 -26.51
CA ASN A 213 15.40 -16.54 -25.29
C ASN A 213 14.42 -17.66 -25.66
N PRO A 214 14.84 -18.94 -25.65
CA PRO A 214 16.14 -19.48 -25.22
C PRO A 214 17.34 -19.11 -26.12
N THR A 215 18.52 -19.00 -25.47
CA THR A 215 19.79 -18.65 -26.13
C THR A 215 20.76 -19.83 -26.14
N VAL A 216 21.70 -19.85 -27.15
CA VAL A 216 22.79 -20.83 -27.22
C VAL A 216 24.14 -20.18 -26.89
N ASP A 217 24.55 -19.13 -27.61
CA ASP A 217 25.88 -18.58 -27.49
C ASP A 217 25.90 -17.13 -26.95
N VAL A 218 25.00 -16.28 -27.44
CA VAL A 218 24.98 -14.86 -27.13
C VAL A 218 23.57 -14.44 -26.74
N LEU A 219 23.46 -13.73 -25.63
CA LEU A 219 22.26 -13.05 -25.19
C LEU A 219 22.41 -11.55 -25.48
N ASN A 220 21.56 -11.01 -26.35
CA ASN A 220 21.50 -9.58 -26.66
C ASN A 220 20.55 -8.87 -25.68
N ILE A 221 20.87 -7.64 -25.38
CA ILE A 221 20.11 -6.77 -24.48
C ILE A 221 19.82 -5.49 -25.26
N GLU A 222 18.53 -5.26 -25.51
CA GLU A 222 18.06 -4.09 -26.23
C GLU A 222 17.33 -3.15 -25.26
N SER A 223 17.72 -1.88 -25.25
CA SER A 223 17.02 -0.83 -24.51
C SER A 223 15.90 -0.25 -25.36
N LYS A 224 14.70 -0.17 -24.79
CA LYS A 224 13.51 0.42 -25.45
C LYS A 224 13.49 1.95 -25.36
N ASN A 225 14.08 2.50 -24.29
CA ASN A 225 14.00 3.93 -23.94
C ASN A 225 15.37 4.62 -23.93
N GLY A 226 16.40 4.01 -24.53
CA GLY A 226 17.75 4.57 -24.61
C GLY A 226 18.55 4.51 -23.30
N LEU A 227 18.08 3.77 -22.28
CA LEU A 227 18.83 3.55 -21.05
C LEU A 227 20.08 2.70 -21.32
N SER A 228 21.22 3.12 -20.77
CA SER A 228 22.45 2.33 -20.86
C SER A 228 22.53 1.30 -19.74
N ALA A 229 22.92 0.07 -20.09
CA ALA A 229 23.25 -0.97 -19.13
C ALA A 229 24.68 -0.73 -18.59
N ASN A 230 24.80 -0.13 -17.41
CA ASN A 230 26.09 0.17 -16.78
C ASN A 230 26.78 -1.12 -16.29
N GLU A 231 25.99 -2.06 -15.77
CA GLU A 231 26.47 -3.38 -15.32
C GLU A 231 25.42 -4.44 -15.64
N ILE A 232 25.88 -5.56 -16.16
CA ILE A 232 25.09 -6.76 -16.40
C ILE A 232 25.68 -7.88 -15.55
N ARG A 233 24.87 -8.52 -14.75
CA ARG A 233 25.23 -9.66 -13.92
C ARG A 233 24.31 -10.84 -14.23
N ILE A 234 24.88 -12.02 -14.43
CA ILE A 234 24.12 -13.26 -14.61
C ILE A 234 24.40 -14.17 -13.44
N THR A 235 23.34 -14.68 -12.83
CA THR A 235 23.40 -15.62 -11.69
C THR A 235 22.66 -16.90 -12.03
N ASP A 236 23.13 -18.02 -11.47
CA ASP A 236 22.38 -19.26 -11.47
C ASP A 236 21.27 -19.22 -10.40
N LEU A 237 20.43 -20.26 -10.36
CA LEU A 237 19.31 -20.34 -9.40
C LEU A 237 19.76 -20.51 -7.94
N SER A 238 21.05 -20.78 -7.68
CA SER A 238 21.61 -20.79 -6.33
C SER A 238 22.06 -19.40 -5.85
N GLY A 239 21.99 -18.38 -6.74
CA GLY A 239 22.45 -17.02 -6.47
C GLY A 239 23.94 -16.80 -6.75
N LYS A 240 24.64 -17.81 -7.30
CA LYS A 240 26.07 -17.68 -7.67
C LYS A 240 26.19 -16.86 -8.95
N VAL A 241 27.01 -15.80 -8.92
CA VAL A 241 27.35 -15.01 -10.11
C VAL A 241 28.20 -15.86 -11.05
N VAL A 242 27.74 -16.03 -12.29
CA VAL A 242 28.42 -16.80 -13.34
C VAL A 242 28.98 -15.92 -14.44
N LYS A 243 28.44 -14.71 -14.64
CA LYS A 243 28.94 -13.68 -15.54
C LYS A 243 28.74 -12.30 -14.95
N GLU A 244 29.67 -11.39 -15.28
CA GLU A 244 29.57 -9.97 -14.97
C GLU A 244 30.24 -9.19 -16.10
N GLN A 245 29.56 -8.13 -16.59
CA GLN A 245 30.06 -7.31 -17.69
C GLN A 245 29.56 -5.88 -17.53
N LYS A 246 30.39 -4.90 -17.86
CA LYS A 246 30.05 -3.47 -17.80
C LYS A 246 29.86 -2.90 -19.19
N ASP A 247 28.98 -1.90 -19.28
CA ASP A 247 28.73 -1.09 -20.48
C ASP A 247 28.52 -1.94 -21.75
N ALA A 248 27.74 -3.03 -21.62
CA ALA A 248 27.56 -3.99 -22.71
C ALA A 248 26.08 -4.05 -23.16
N THR A 249 25.91 -4.38 -24.45
CA THR A 249 24.59 -4.63 -25.06
C THR A 249 24.39 -6.11 -25.40
N SER A 250 25.35 -6.96 -25.07
CA SER A 250 25.27 -8.41 -25.25
C SER A 250 26.22 -9.14 -24.31
N VAL A 251 25.90 -10.38 -23.95
CA VAL A 251 26.72 -11.23 -23.11
C VAL A 251 26.94 -12.59 -23.80
N ASN A 252 28.20 -13.03 -23.90
CA ASN A 252 28.50 -14.37 -24.34
C ASN A 252 28.22 -15.36 -23.20
N VAL A 253 27.34 -16.32 -23.47
CA VAL A 253 26.87 -17.35 -22.53
C VAL A 253 27.18 -18.77 -23.01
N SER A 254 28.01 -18.91 -24.03
CA SER A 254 28.32 -20.22 -24.67
C SER A 254 28.94 -21.24 -23.71
N ASP A 255 29.69 -20.78 -22.71
CA ASP A 255 30.34 -21.59 -21.67
C ASP A 255 29.43 -21.92 -20.46
N LEU A 256 28.19 -21.38 -20.41
CA LEU A 256 27.23 -21.73 -19.39
C LEU A 256 26.56 -23.07 -19.68
N ALA A 257 26.31 -23.85 -18.63
CA ALA A 257 25.55 -25.10 -18.74
C ALA A 257 24.11 -24.82 -19.15
N THR A 258 23.47 -25.80 -19.79
CA THR A 258 22.02 -25.73 -20.09
C THR A 258 21.23 -25.53 -18.79
N GLY A 259 20.34 -24.55 -18.75
CA GLY A 259 19.58 -24.24 -17.55
C GLY A 259 18.90 -22.89 -17.59
N THR A 260 18.23 -22.53 -16.48
CA THR A 260 17.61 -21.22 -16.26
C THR A 260 18.55 -20.34 -15.47
N TYR A 261 18.71 -19.11 -15.91
CA TYR A 261 19.55 -18.09 -15.29
C TYR A 261 18.76 -16.81 -15.04
N ILE A 262 19.23 -16.03 -14.08
CA ILE A 262 18.73 -14.68 -13.79
C ILE A 262 19.73 -13.69 -14.36
N ILE A 263 19.25 -12.71 -15.10
CA ILE A 263 20.00 -11.55 -15.57
C ILE A 263 19.57 -10.32 -14.79
N ASP A 264 20.52 -9.60 -14.21
CA ASP A 264 20.38 -8.32 -13.56
C ASP A 264 21.09 -7.25 -14.38
N ILE A 265 20.40 -6.17 -14.69
CA ILE A 265 20.92 -5.02 -15.41
C ILE A 265 20.83 -3.80 -14.50
N THR A 266 21.95 -3.18 -14.18
CA THR A 266 22.02 -1.94 -13.41
C THR A 266 22.15 -0.76 -14.36
N THR A 267 21.34 0.27 -14.16
CA THR A 267 21.34 1.53 -14.91
C THR A 267 21.47 2.71 -13.95
N ASN A 268 21.53 3.94 -14.48
CA ASN A 268 21.48 5.16 -13.67
C ASN A 268 20.08 5.41 -13.06
N GLU A 269 19.03 4.77 -13.59
CA GLU A 269 17.63 4.99 -13.19
C GLU A 269 17.07 3.85 -12.33
N GLY A 270 17.81 2.73 -12.22
CA GLY A 270 17.34 1.59 -11.42
C GLY A 270 17.97 0.27 -11.84
N ARG A 271 17.43 -0.81 -11.26
CA ARG A 271 17.86 -2.18 -11.52
C ARG A 271 16.75 -2.97 -12.20
N ALA A 272 17.09 -3.65 -13.29
CA ALA A 272 16.21 -4.49 -14.07
C ALA A 272 16.59 -5.97 -13.88
N THR A 273 15.63 -6.84 -13.61
CA THR A 273 15.87 -8.28 -13.44
C THR A 273 14.94 -9.09 -14.33
N SER A 274 15.47 -10.11 -14.99
CA SER A 274 14.68 -11.05 -15.79
C SER A 274 15.26 -12.46 -15.76
N LYS A 275 14.54 -13.42 -16.35
CA LYS A 275 15.00 -14.80 -16.50
C LYS A 275 15.22 -15.13 -17.97
N PHE A 276 16.26 -15.93 -18.26
CA PHE A 276 16.45 -16.52 -19.58
C PHE A 276 16.82 -18.00 -19.49
N ILE A 277 16.66 -18.70 -20.60
CA ILE A 277 16.94 -20.13 -20.73
C ILE A 277 18.17 -20.30 -21.64
N LYS A 278 19.21 -20.94 -21.13
CA LYS A 278 20.38 -21.42 -21.88
C LYS A 278 20.09 -22.83 -22.38
N LYS A 279 20.24 -23.04 -23.68
CA LYS A 279 20.22 -24.35 -24.34
C LYS A 279 21.59 -24.91 -24.58
#